data_4851fa87e979339b5f195588d6de5248
#
_entry.id   4851fa87e979339b5f195588d6de5248
#
_cell.length_a   1.000
_cell.length_b   1.000
_cell.length_c   1.000
_cell.angle_alpha   90.00
_cell.angle_beta   90.00
_cell.angle_gamma   90.00
#
_symmetry.space_group_name_H-M   'P 1'
#
loop_
_entity.id
_entity.type
_entity.pdbx_description
1 polymer ?
#
loop_
_entity_poly.entity_id
_entity_poly.type
_entity_poly.pdbx_seq_one_letter_code
_entity_poly.pdbx_strand_id
1 'polypeptide(L)'
;MGLWIQNFKQALRVLRHQGWQAVVSVVGLAVSIVCLTFSVNWLWTETHYDSFRPEYKDLYVVEREDSLEHTESLLYRWGDRVSSVLGEEAMVGMYRYQGGRERVYLPDRPETVFYAQELSASTEMVALLGCRVLSGSLEEVAAAENRIVLTETMARKLFGRIDVCGESVCHIQKWRQLLYTVGAVVEDCRGKSNLHYDFISPLWVEDYERNSAVHENFRIMVRTSRPERTESELSRVDIKDSYPM
;
A
#
# COMPACT_ATOMS: atom_id res chain seq x y z
N MET A 1 27.23 34.03 30.71
CA MET A 1 27.90 33.21 29.65
C MET A 1 29.23 32.54 30.13
N GLY A 2 29.86 32.98 31.21
CA GLY A 2 31.14 32.44 31.68
C GLY A 2 31.11 31.11 32.44
N LEU A 3 30.07 30.85 33.23
CA LEU A 3 29.98 29.65 34.09
C LEU A 3 29.89 28.33 33.31
N TRP A 4 29.16 28.29 32.21
CA TRP A 4 29.04 27.11 31.33
C TRP A 4 30.38 26.73 30.67
N ILE A 5 31.16 27.74 30.26
CA ILE A 5 32.47 27.52 29.62
C ILE A 5 33.48 27.01 30.65
N GLN A 6 33.42 27.53 31.89
CA GLN A 6 34.31 27.07 32.97
C GLN A 6 33.98 25.64 33.39
N ASN A 7 32.70 25.30 33.56
CA ASN A 7 32.26 23.95 33.88
C ASN A 7 32.63 22.95 32.79
N PHE A 8 32.48 23.35 31.51
CA PHE A 8 32.88 22.52 30.38
C PHE A 8 34.39 22.26 30.35
N LYS A 9 35.23 23.30 30.60
CA LYS A 9 36.69 23.14 30.69
C LYS A 9 37.10 22.26 31.87
N GLN A 10 36.43 22.37 33.00
CA GLN A 10 36.71 21.50 34.16
C GLN A 10 36.30 20.05 33.85
N ALA A 11 35.13 19.82 33.26
CA ALA A 11 34.71 18.49 32.83
C ALA A 11 35.70 17.84 31.85
N LEU A 12 36.19 18.62 30.87
CA LEU A 12 37.19 18.13 29.91
C LEU A 12 38.52 17.75 30.57
N ARG A 13 38.93 18.54 31.61
CA ARG A 13 40.16 18.26 32.36
C ARG A 13 40.04 17.00 33.22
N VAL A 14 38.90 16.78 33.86
CA VAL A 14 38.57 15.55 34.60
C VAL A 14 38.54 14.33 33.70
N LEU A 15 37.85 14.43 32.54
CA LEU A 15 37.84 13.39 31.54
C LEU A 15 39.25 12.99 31.07
N ARG A 16 40.11 13.99 30.85
CA ARG A 16 41.48 13.75 30.41
C ARG A 16 42.35 13.07 31.48
N HIS A 17 41.99 13.22 32.75
CA HIS A 17 42.70 12.58 33.86
C HIS A 17 42.22 11.15 34.14
N GLN A 18 40.97 10.82 33.78
CA GLN A 18 40.38 9.49 33.97
C GLN A 18 40.76 8.48 32.87
N GLY A 19 41.51 8.90 31.85
CA GLY A 19 42.09 8.02 30.85
C GLY A 19 41.07 7.05 30.17
N TRP A 20 41.33 5.77 30.21
CA TRP A 20 40.55 4.74 29.54
C TRP A 20 39.07 4.65 30.01
N GLN A 21 38.82 4.89 31.31
CA GLN A 21 37.42 4.83 31.83
C GLN A 21 36.54 5.91 31.21
N ALA A 22 37.06 7.10 30.99
CA ALA A 22 36.31 8.17 30.33
C ALA A 22 36.00 7.84 28.88
N VAL A 23 36.93 7.23 28.16
CA VAL A 23 36.73 6.78 26.79
C VAL A 23 35.60 5.73 26.71
N VAL A 24 35.64 4.71 27.56
CA VAL A 24 34.61 3.67 27.62
C VAL A 24 33.23 4.28 27.93
N SER A 25 33.16 5.21 28.89
CA SER A 25 31.89 5.88 29.24
C SER A 25 31.33 6.73 28.11
N VAL A 26 32.18 7.48 27.40
CA VAL A 26 31.75 8.30 26.25
C VAL A 26 31.30 7.42 25.10
N VAL A 27 32.04 6.35 24.79
CA VAL A 27 31.66 5.40 23.75
C VAL A 27 30.35 4.70 24.12
N GLY A 28 30.21 4.23 25.36
CA GLY A 28 28.96 3.60 25.82
C GLY A 28 27.76 4.55 25.73
N LEU A 29 27.94 5.81 26.12
CA LEU A 29 26.88 6.81 25.98
C LEU A 29 26.55 7.10 24.52
N ALA A 30 27.54 7.22 23.65
CA ALA A 30 27.35 7.45 22.22
C ALA A 30 26.57 6.28 21.57
N VAL A 31 26.95 5.05 21.87
CA VAL A 31 26.22 3.86 21.37
C VAL A 31 24.79 3.86 21.90
N SER A 32 24.57 4.15 23.17
CA SER A 32 23.22 4.21 23.76
C SER A 32 22.34 5.27 23.08
N ILE A 33 22.89 6.45 22.79
CA ILE A 33 22.17 7.52 22.09
C ILE A 33 21.82 7.07 20.66
N VAL A 34 22.75 6.46 19.95
CA VAL A 34 22.51 5.94 18.58
C VAL A 34 21.39 4.89 18.60
N CYS A 35 21.46 3.92 19.51
CA CYS A 35 20.43 2.88 19.65
C CYS A 35 19.06 3.50 20.00
N LEU A 36 19.01 4.44 20.92
CA LEU A 36 17.77 5.12 21.28
C LEU A 36 17.18 5.91 20.10
N THR A 37 18.01 6.67 19.40
CA THR A 37 17.59 7.45 18.22
C THR A 37 17.06 6.54 17.13
N PHE A 38 17.73 5.42 16.88
CA PHE A 38 17.27 4.42 15.91
C PHE A 38 15.93 3.81 16.33
N SER A 39 15.78 3.41 17.59
CA SER A 39 14.54 2.83 18.12
C SER A 39 13.36 3.79 18.06
N VAL A 40 13.57 5.05 18.43
CA VAL A 40 12.54 6.10 18.36
C VAL A 40 12.16 6.37 16.90
N ASN A 41 13.14 6.48 16.00
CA ASN A 41 12.86 6.68 14.58
C ASN A 41 12.14 5.48 13.96
N TRP A 42 12.50 4.26 14.36
CA TRP A 42 11.78 3.04 13.93
C TRP A 42 10.33 3.07 14.41
N LEU A 43 10.11 3.29 15.70
CA LEU A 43 8.76 3.36 16.28
C LEU A 43 7.92 4.45 15.62
N TRP A 44 8.49 5.64 15.43
CA TRP A 44 7.80 6.73 14.72
C TRP A 44 7.41 6.32 13.31
N THR A 45 8.31 5.67 12.60
CA THR A 45 8.07 5.19 11.23
C THR A 45 6.94 4.17 11.21
N GLU A 46 6.96 3.20 12.12
CA GLU A 46 5.97 2.11 12.18
C GLU A 46 4.57 2.62 12.55
N THR A 47 4.48 3.60 13.45
CA THR A 47 3.19 4.16 13.87
C THR A 47 2.58 5.15 12.88
N HIS A 48 3.34 5.60 11.87
CA HIS A 48 2.88 6.59 10.88
C HIS A 48 2.79 6.02 9.45
N TYR A 49 2.66 4.71 9.32
CA TYR A 49 2.33 4.09 8.03
C TYR A 49 0.97 4.58 7.54
N ASP A 50 0.85 4.79 6.23
CA ASP A 50 -0.38 5.23 5.55
C ASP A 50 -1.07 6.51 6.10
N SER A 51 -0.44 7.19 7.07
CA SER A 51 -1.00 8.40 7.73
C SER A 51 -1.20 9.60 6.78
N PHE A 52 -0.64 9.55 5.58
CA PHE A 52 -0.83 10.56 4.53
C PHE A 52 -2.16 10.44 3.81
N ARG A 53 -2.88 9.32 3.98
CA ARG A 53 -4.19 9.10 3.34
C ARG A 53 -5.27 9.84 4.09
N PRO A 54 -6.24 10.46 3.38
CA PRO A 54 -7.46 10.94 4.01
C PRO A 54 -8.15 9.76 4.74
N GLU A 55 -8.64 10.02 5.94
CA GLU A 55 -9.44 9.04 6.68
C GLU A 55 -8.73 7.72 7.00
N TYR A 56 -7.37 7.70 7.03
CA TYR A 56 -6.58 6.48 7.29
C TYR A 56 -6.96 5.76 8.59
N LYS A 57 -7.53 6.50 9.55
CA LYS A 57 -7.97 5.95 10.85
C LYS A 57 -9.22 5.08 10.74
N ASP A 58 -9.97 5.26 9.67
CA ASP A 58 -11.21 4.54 9.40
C ASP A 58 -11.00 3.41 8.37
N LEU A 59 -9.74 3.19 7.93
CA LEU A 59 -9.37 2.14 6.99
C LEU A 59 -8.86 0.91 7.73
N TYR A 60 -9.43 -0.25 7.41
CA TYR A 60 -9.11 -1.53 8.00
C TYR A 60 -8.88 -2.58 6.91
N VAL A 61 -7.96 -3.49 7.15
CA VAL A 61 -7.75 -4.68 6.30
C VAL A 61 -8.48 -5.84 6.95
N VAL A 62 -9.23 -6.59 6.15
CA VAL A 62 -9.91 -7.79 6.63
C VAL A 62 -8.91 -8.94 6.66
N GLU A 63 -8.71 -9.51 7.81
CA GLU A 63 -7.87 -10.69 8.02
C GLU A 63 -8.75 -11.89 8.36
N ARG A 64 -8.30 -13.08 7.93
CA ARG A 64 -8.87 -14.34 8.40
C ARG A 64 -8.03 -14.84 9.56
N GLU A 65 -8.68 -15.05 10.71
CA GLU A 65 -8.09 -15.72 11.83
C GLU A 65 -8.32 -17.23 11.69
N ASP A 66 -7.27 -17.98 11.36
CA ASP A 66 -7.25 -19.43 11.49
C ASP A 66 -6.45 -19.78 12.75
N SER A 67 -6.74 -20.94 13.35
CA SER A 67 -6.24 -21.33 14.70
C SER A 67 -4.71 -21.24 14.88
N LEU A 68 -3.95 -20.99 13.82
CA LEU A 68 -2.49 -20.92 13.84
C LEU A 68 -1.89 -19.70 13.11
N GLU A 69 -2.64 -19.02 12.24
CA GLU A 69 -2.10 -17.91 11.43
C GLU A 69 -3.16 -16.84 11.14
N HIS A 70 -2.75 -15.56 11.22
CA HIS A 70 -3.52 -14.45 10.67
C HIS A 70 -3.11 -14.27 9.20
N THR A 71 -4.05 -14.29 8.28
CA THR A 71 -3.78 -14.07 6.87
C THR A 71 -4.67 -12.99 6.26
N GLU A 72 -4.05 -12.06 5.57
CA GLU A 72 -4.73 -11.04 4.75
C GLU A 72 -5.17 -11.58 3.38
N SER A 73 -4.68 -12.76 2.99
CA SER A 73 -5.00 -13.35 1.69
C SER A 73 -6.32 -14.10 1.75
N LEU A 74 -7.29 -13.65 0.96
CA LEU A 74 -8.66 -14.11 0.97
C LEU A 74 -9.11 -14.62 -0.39
N LEU A 75 -10.18 -15.39 -0.41
CA LEU A 75 -10.87 -15.79 -1.64
C LEU A 75 -11.67 -14.62 -2.21
N TYR A 76 -11.81 -14.54 -3.53
CA TYR A 76 -12.59 -13.48 -4.20
C TYR A 76 -14.02 -13.36 -3.65
N ARG A 77 -14.72 -14.48 -3.49
CA ARG A 77 -16.10 -14.52 -2.98
C ARG A 77 -16.30 -13.91 -1.60
N TRP A 78 -15.22 -13.74 -0.82
CA TRP A 78 -15.27 -13.07 0.48
C TRP A 78 -15.55 -11.59 0.36
N GLY A 79 -15.09 -10.95 -0.71
CA GLY A 79 -15.37 -9.54 -0.96
C GLY A 79 -16.87 -9.28 -1.10
N ASP A 80 -17.55 -10.07 -1.92
CA ASP A 80 -19.00 -9.97 -2.09
C ASP A 80 -19.75 -10.24 -0.79
N ARG A 81 -19.26 -11.20 0.01
CA ARG A 81 -19.88 -11.55 1.29
C ARG A 81 -19.66 -10.44 2.33
N VAL A 82 -18.46 -9.92 2.44
CA VAL A 82 -18.15 -8.77 3.31
C VAL A 82 -19.02 -7.58 2.94
N SER A 83 -19.11 -7.25 1.66
CA SER A 83 -19.98 -6.17 1.17
C SER A 83 -21.45 -6.40 1.52
N SER A 84 -21.94 -7.62 1.39
CA SER A 84 -23.33 -7.95 1.69
C SER A 84 -23.68 -7.86 3.18
N VAL A 85 -22.71 -8.18 4.05
CA VAL A 85 -22.89 -8.13 5.52
C VAL A 85 -22.81 -6.69 6.02
N LEU A 86 -21.87 -5.89 5.49
CA LEU A 86 -21.67 -4.52 5.96
C LEU A 86 -22.64 -3.51 5.31
N GLY A 87 -23.24 -3.87 4.17
CA GLY A 87 -24.19 -3.03 3.45
C GLY A 87 -23.62 -1.65 3.09
N GLU A 88 -24.49 -0.62 3.11
CA GLU A 88 -24.13 0.75 2.76
C GLU A 88 -23.36 1.51 3.87
N GLU A 89 -23.24 0.92 5.06
CA GLU A 89 -22.57 1.57 6.21
C GLU A 89 -21.04 1.57 6.08
N ALA A 90 -20.48 0.73 5.19
CA ALA A 90 -19.05 0.63 4.97
C ALA A 90 -18.71 0.54 3.47
N MET A 91 -17.62 1.17 3.07
CA MET A 91 -17.10 1.00 1.72
C MET A 91 -16.11 -0.15 1.72
N VAL A 92 -16.34 -1.14 0.87
CA VAL A 92 -15.52 -2.35 0.77
C VAL A 92 -14.80 -2.36 -0.58
N GLY A 93 -13.48 -2.36 -0.54
CA GLY A 93 -12.64 -2.44 -1.73
C GLY A 93 -11.84 -3.73 -1.75
N MET A 94 -11.71 -4.32 -2.93
CA MET A 94 -10.89 -5.51 -3.16
C MET A 94 -9.68 -5.16 -4.01
N TYR A 95 -8.57 -5.81 -3.72
CA TYR A 95 -7.38 -5.68 -4.53
C TYR A 95 -6.55 -6.96 -4.53
N ARG A 96 -5.73 -7.07 -5.57
CA ARG A 96 -4.72 -8.11 -5.69
C ARG A 96 -3.38 -7.44 -5.95
N TYR A 97 -2.41 -7.75 -5.11
CA TYR A 97 -1.05 -7.28 -5.24
C TYR A 97 -0.18 -8.40 -5.78
N GLN A 98 0.32 -8.23 -6.99
CA GLN A 98 1.29 -9.17 -7.53
C GLN A 98 2.69 -8.69 -7.15
N GLY A 99 3.41 -9.50 -6.38
CA GLY A 99 4.73 -9.14 -5.84
C GLY A 99 5.87 -9.01 -6.87
N GLY A 100 5.55 -9.12 -8.16
CA GLY A 100 6.47 -8.98 -9.28
C GLY A 100 6.33 -7.65 -10.02
N ARG A 101 7.33 -7.31 -10.83
CA ARG A 101 7.22 -6.22 -11.78
C ARG A 101 6.70 -6.73 -13.11
N GLU A 102 5.62 -6.13 -13.56
CA GLU A 102 4.99 -6.42 -14.84
C GLU A 102 5.68 -5.63 -15.97
N ARG A 103 5.56 -6.13 -17.19
CA ARG A 103 6.14 -5.50 -18.38
C ARG A 103 5.10 -4.64 -19.07
N VAL A 104 5.40 -3.38 -19.24
CA VAL A 104 4.55 -2.41 -19.94
C VAL A 104 5.36 -1.70 -21.05
N TYR A 105 4.70 -1.36 -22.14
CA TYR A 105 5.30 -0.64 -23.25
C TYR A 105 4.23 0.18 -23.99
N LEU A 106 4.67 1.12 -24.80
CA LEU A 106 3.79 1.91 -25.65
C LEU A 106 3.59 1.21 -27.00
N PRO A 107 2.38 1.17 -27.57
CA PRO A 107 2.09 0.51 -28.83
C PRO A 107 2.95 1.00 -30.00
N ASP A 108 3.36 2.28 -29.97
CA ASP A 108 4.23 2.92 -30.98
C ASP A 108 5.73 2.61 -30.80
N ARG A 109 6.13 2.04 -29.63
CA ARG A 109 7.52 1.72 -29.27
C ARG A 109 7.63 0.37 -28.57
N PRO A 110 7.22 -0.73 -29.20
CA PRO A 110 7.16 -2.05 -28.57
C PRO A 110 8.54 -2.61 -28.15
N GLU A 111 9.62 -2.10 -28.72
CA GLU A 111 11.00 -2.45 -28.36
C GLU A 111 11.43 -1.84 -27.00
N THR A 112 10.75 -0.79 -26.52
CA THR A 112 11.08 -0.13 -25.26
C THR A 112 10.16 -0.62 -24.15
N VAL A 113 10.61 -1.66 -23.44
CA VAL A 113 9.85 -2.27 -22.35
C VAL A 113 10.23 -1.65 -21.02
N PHE A 114 9.23 -1.26 -20.26
CA PHE A 114 9.36 -0.77 -18.89
C PHE A 114 8.87 -1.82 -17.91
N TYR A 115 9.47 -1.83 -16.72
CA TYR A 115 9.01 -2.67 -15.62
C TYR A 115 8.27 -1.82 -14.61
N ALA A 116 7.05 -2.23 -14.29
CA ALA A 116 6.12 -1.49 -13.45
C ALA A 116 5.43 -2.43 -12.45
N GLN A 117 5.14 -1.89 -11.27
CA GLN A 117 4.38 -2.60 -10.23
C GLN A 117 2.89 -2.39 -10.47
N GLU A 118 2.16 -3.48 -10.64
CA GLU A 118 0.72 -3.48 -10.80
C GLU A 118 0.00 -3.58 -9.46
N LEU A 119 -1.06 -2.79 -9.29
CA LEU A 119 -2.11 -3.00 -8.32
C LEU A 119 -3.41 -3.27 -9.08
N SER A 120 -3.90 -4.50 -9.06
CA SER A 120 -5.21 -4.82 -9.64
C SER A 120 -6.27 -4.57 -8.57
N ALA A 121 -7.22 -3.66 -8.83
CA ALA A 121 -8.12 -3.13 -7.81
C ALA A 121 -9.55 -2.95 -8.31
N SER A 122 -10.52 -3.16 -7.41
CA SER A 122 -11.92 -2.80 -7.67
C SER A 122 -12.09 -1.28 -7.68
N THR A 123 -13.17 -0.80 -8.25
CA THR A 123 -13.52 0.62 -8.31
C THR A 123 -13.53 1.26 -6.92
N GLU A 124 -14.14 0.59 -5.96
CA GLU A 124 -14.24 1.03 -4.58
C GLU A 124 -12.86 1.14 -3.94
N MET A 125 -11.97 0.18 -4.24
CA MET A 125 -10.59 0.22 -3.75
C MET A 125 -9.84 1.43 -4.27
N VAL A 126 -10.00 1.79 -5.54
CA VAL A 126 -9.38 3.00 -6.11
C VAL A 126 -9.84 4.26 -5.36
N ALA A 127 -11.13 4.32 -5.00
CA ALA A 127 -11.67 5.41 -4.18
C ALA A 127 -11.10 5.40 -2.75
N LEU A 128 -10.94 4.20 -2.13
CA LEU A 128 -10.36 4.04 -0.80
C LEU A 128 -8.89 4.45 -0.72
N LEU A 129 -8.15 4.34 -1.82
CA LEU A 129 -6.76 4.78 -1.88
C LEU A 129 -6.61 6.29 -1.66
N GLY A 130 -7.67 7.07 -1.94
CA GLY A 130 -7.69 8.52 -1.68
C GLY A 130 -6.62 9.29 -2.45
N CYS A 131 -6.20 8.78 -3.61
CA CYS A 131 -5.16 9.41 -4.42
C CYS A 131 -5.64 10.72 -5.02
N ARG A 132 -4.80 11.75 -4.97
CA ARG A 132 -5.10 13.02 -5.64
C ARG A 132 -4.95 12.85 -7.15
N VAL A 133 -6.02 13.12 -7.88
CA VAL A 133 -6.02 13.09 -9.34
C VAL A 133 -5.32 14.35 -9.89
N LEU A 134 -4.37 14.14 -10.78
CA LEU A 134 -3.62 15.20 -11.48
C LEU A 134 -4.17 15.45 -12.88
N SER A 135 -4.67 14.40 -13.56
CA SER A 135 -5.29 14.47 -14.88
C SER A 135 -6.30 13.35 -15.03
N GLY A 136 -7.39 13.58 -15.78
CA GLY A 136 -8.44 12.60 -16.02
C GLY A 136 -9.47 12.48 -14.90
N SER A 137 -10.20 11.37 -14.85
CA SER A 137 -11.25 11.08 -13.87
C SER A 137 -11.24 9.62 -13.44
N LEU A 138 -11.31 9.39 -12.12
CA LEU A 138 -11.47 8.03 -11.56
C LEU A 138 -12.85 7.43 -11.87
N GLU A 139 -13.87 8.28 -12.03
CA GLU A 139 -15.23 7.84 -12.43
C GLU A 139 -15.22 7.25 -13.84
N GLU A 140 -14.46 7.86 -14.76
CA GLU A 140 -14.29 7.32 -16.11
C GLU A 140 -13.50 6.00 -16.11
N VAL A 141 -12.53 5.84 -15.21
CA VAL A 141 -11.82 4.57 -15.01
C VAL A 141 -12.78 3.51 -14.51
N ALA A 142 -13.61 3.84 -13.54
CA ALA A 142 -14.61 2.96 -12.97
C ALA A 142 -15.65 2.46 -13.99
N ALA A 143 -15.97 3.29 -14.98
CA ALA A 143 -16.99 2.99 -15.99
C ALA A 143 -16.49 2.08 -17.11
N ALA A 144 -15.20 1.72 -17.17
CA ALA A 144 -14.63 0.98 -18.30
C ALA A 144 -13.56 -0.04 -17.87
N GLU A 145 -13.74 -1.29 -18.24
CA GLU A 145 -12.85 -2.40 -17.88
C GLU A 145 -11.44 -2.33 -18.51
N ASN A 146 -11.24 -1.48 -19.52
CA ASN A 146 -9.97 -1.34 -20.21
C ASN A 146 -9.21 -0.06 -19.87
N ARG A 147 -9.60 0.62 -18.81
CA ARG A 147 -8.92 1.85 -18.36
C ARG A 147 -8.05 1.61 -17.14
N ILE A 148 -6.88 2.24 -17.15
CA ILE A 148 -5.91 2.20 -16.05
C ILE A 148 -5.66 3.58 -15.47
N VAL A 149 -5.21 3.58 -14.23
CA VAL A 149 -4.67 4.75 -13.55
C VAL A 149 -3.15 4.65 -13.52
N LEU A 150 -2.44 5.67 -13.95
CA LEU A 150 -0.99 5.76 -13.82
C LEU A 150 -0.62 6.65 -12.65
N THR A 151 0.48 6.34 -11.98
CA THR A 151 1.13 7.30 -11.08
C THR A 151 1.82 8.41 -11.89
N GLU A 152 2.05 9.56 -11.27
CA GLU A 152 2.79 10.67 -11.90
C GLU A 152 4.15 10.22 -12.42
N THR A 153 4.92 9.50 -11.59
CA THR A 153 6.23 8.98 -11.97
C THR A 153 6.13 8.04 -13.17
N MET A 154 5.13 7.16 -13.20
CA MET A 154 4.97 6.23 -14.32
C MET A 154 4.52 6.92 -15.61
N ALA A 155 3.61 7.89 -15.53
CA ALA A 155 3.20 8.69 -16.68
C ALA A 155 4.39 9.46 -17.30
N ARG A 156 5.21 10.09 -16.47
CA ARG A 156 6.44 10.76 -16.93
C ARG A 156 7.47 9.79 -17.53
N LYS A 157 7.59 8.60 -16.95
CA LYS A 157 8.51 7.56 -17.43
C LYS A 157 8.12 7.02 -18.80
N LEU A 158 6.83 6.80 -19.04
CA LEU A 158 6.31 6.27 -20.31
C LEU A 158 6.23 7.36 -21.40
N PHE A 159 5.67 8.52 -21.06
CA PHE A 159 5.27 9.54 -22.03
C PHE A 159 6.06 10.87 -21.94
N GLY A 160 6.87 11.05 -20.89
CA GLY A 160 7.57 12.31 -20.61
C GLY A 160 6.69 13.44 -20.10
N ARG A 161 5.39 13.20 -19.91
CA ARG A 161 4.37 14.19 -19.48
C ARG A 161 3.32 13.52 -18.60
N ILE A 162 2.48 14.33 -17.95
CA ILE A 162 1.39 13.84 -17.08
C ILE A 162 0.01 13.92 -17.74
N ASP A 163 -0.15 14.75 -18.75
CA ASP A 163 -1.40 14.87 -19.49
C ASP A 163 -1.41 13.80 -20.60
N VAL A 164 -1.84 12.60 -20.23
CA VAL A 164 -1.77 11.37 -21.04
C VAL A 164 -3.08 10.59 -21.06
N CYS A 165 -4.17 11.18 -20.57
CA CYS A 165 -5.49 10.56 -20.63
C CYS A 165 -5.90 10.30 -22.08
N GLY A 166 -6.40 9.08 -22.35
CA GLY A 166 -6.72 8.62 -23.70
C GLY A 166 -5.57 7.94 -24.44
N GLU A 167 -4.34 8.04 -23.97
CA GLU A 167 -3.19 7.31 -24.53
C GLU A 167 -3.29 5.81 -24.23
N SER A 168 -2.69 5.00 -25.09
CA SER A 168 -2.72 3.55 -24.96
C SER A 168 -1.42 3.00 -24.36
N VAL A 169 -1.55 2.00 -23.49
CA VAL A 169 -0.45 1.27 -22.86
C VAL A 169 -0.68 -0.23 -23.04
N CYS A 170 0.31 -0.93 -23.52
CA CYS A 170 0.34 -2.37 -23.58
C CYS A 170 0.92 -2.94 -22.30
N HIS A 171 0.22 -3.87 -21.68
CA HIS A 171 0.64 -4.62 -20.50
C HIS A 171 0.78 -6.10 -20.85
N ILE A 172 1.93 -6.70 -20.53
CA ILE A 172 2.18 -8.13 -20.74
C ILE A 172 2.02 -8.83 -19.39
N GLN A 173 0.87 -9.49 -19.23
CA GLN A 173 0.55 -10.28 -18.06
C GLN A 173 0.64 -11.78 -18.39
N LYS A 174 1.60 -12.48 -17.76
CA LYS A 174 1.84 -13.91 -18.02
C LYS A 174 1.92 -14.23 -19.53
N TRP A 175 0.82 -14.71 -20.10
CA TRP A 175 0.69 -15.15 -21.50
C TRP A 175 -0.18 -14.23 -22.34
N ARG A 176 -0.74 -13.18 -21.76
CA ARG A 176 -1.68 -12.25 -22.41
C ARG A 176 -1.04 -10.89 -22.58
N GLN A 177 -1.32 -10.30 -23.71
CA GLN A 177 -1.04 -8.89 -23.96
C GLN A 177 -2.36 -8.14 -23.85
N LEU A 178 -2.43 -7.21 -22.93
CA LEU A 178 -3.60 -6.39 -22.67
C LEU A 178 -3.33 -4.97 -23.15
N LEU A 179 -4.27 -4.40 -23.87
CA LEU A 179 -4.23 -3.01 -24.30
C LEU A 179 -5.15 -2.19 -23.40
N TYR A 180 -4.57 -1.30 -22.65
CA TYR A 180 -5.29 -0.39 -21.78
C TYR A 180 -5.25 1.04 -22.30
N THR A 181 -6.26 1.83 -21.95
CA THR A 181 -6.31 3.27 -22.15
C THR A 181 -6.08 3.96 -20.81
N VAL A 182 -5.25 4.97 -20.77
CA VAL A 182 -5.04 5.78 -19.57
C VAL A 182 -6.29 6.59 -19.30
N GLY A 183 -6.95 6.36 -18.18
CA GLY A 183 -8.16 7.08 -17.76
C GLY A 183 -7.86 8.20 -16.76
N ALA A 184 -6.84 8.00 -15.93
CA ALA A 184 -6.42 9.02 -14.97
C ALA A 184 -4.92 8.93 -14.66
N VAL A 185 -4.37 10.04 -14.22
CA VAL A 185 -3.03 10.13 -13.62
C VAL A 185 -3.18 10.66 -12.21
N VAL A 186 -2.60 9.96 -11.25
CA VAL A 186 -2.64 10.30 -9.83
C VAL A 186 -1.26 10.67 -9.29
N GLU A 187 -1.26 11.44 -8.22
CA GLU A 187 -0.03 11.75 -7.49
C GLU A 187 0.60 10.47 -6.93
N ASP A 188 1.92 10.40 -6.93
CA ASP A 188 2.64 9.29 -6.29
C ASP A 188 2.33 9.25 -4.78
N CYS A 189 2.31 8.05 -4.21
CA CYS A 189 2.21 7.90 -2.76
C CYS A 189 3.39 8.58 -2.07
N ARG A 190 3.14 9.70 -1.39
CA ARG A 190 4.19 10.52 -0.76
C ARG A 190 4.68 9.97 0.57
N GLY A 191 4.00 9.01 1.14
CA GLY A 191 4.31 8.44 2.45
C GLY A 191 4.82 7.01 2.39
N LYS A 192 5.11 6.47 3.55
CA LYS A 192 5.38 5.04 3.69
C LYS A 192 4.06 4.30 3.65
N SER A 193 3.91 3.44 2.68
CA SER A 193 2.74 2.57 2.50
C SER A 193 3.20 1.14 2.23
N ASN A 194 2.38 0.19 2.64
CA ASN A 194 2.55 -1.21 2.26
C ASN A 194 2.12 -1.47 0.80
N LEU A 195 1.38 -0.53 0.20
CA LEU A 195 0.93 -0.61 -1.18
C LEU A 195 1.83 0.26 -2.07
N HIS A 196 2.75 -0.40 -2.78
CA HIS A 196 3.58 0.24 -3.79
C HIS A 196 3.08 -0.15 -5.16
N TYR A 197 2.72 0.81 -5.99
CA TYR A 197 2.28 0.58 -7.35
C TYR A 197 2.73 1.72 -8.27
N ASP A 198 2.97 1.37 -9.52
CA ASP A 198 3.25 2.30 -10.62
C ASP A 198 1.98 2.56 -11.45
N PHE A 199 1.08 1.56 -11.48
CA PHE A 199 -0.22 1.71 -12.13
C PHE A 199 -1.29 0.84 -11.44
N ILE A 200 -2.55 1.25 -11.59
CA ILE A 200 -3.71 0.51 -11.11
C ILE A 200 -4.51 0.03 -12.32
N SER A 201 -4.71 -1.28 -12.38
CA SER A 201 -5.56 -1.92 -13.39
C SER A 201 -6.91 -2.33 -12.80
N PRO A 202 -7.95 -2.48 -13.61
CA PRO A 202 -9.20 -3.09 -13.17
C PRO A 202 -8.97 -4.49 -12.60
N LEU A 203 -9.73 -4.82 -11.57
CA LEU A 203 -9.65 -6.14 -10.94
C LEU A 203 -10.27 -7.18 -11.87
N TRP A 204 -9.41 -7.85 -12.63
CA TRP A 204 -9.81 -8.96 -13.48
C TRP A 204 -9.77 -10.26 -12.70
N VAL A 205 -10.88 -10.98 -12.70
CA VAL A 205 -11.03 -12.26 -12.00
C VAL A 205 -11.52 -13.31 -13.01
N GLU A 206 -10.72 -14.35 -13.19
CA GLU A 206 -11.10 -15.51 -14.04
C GLU A 206 -12.24 -16.30 -13.38
N ASP A 207 -13.08 -16.93 -14.18
CA ASP A 207 -14.21 -17.71 -13.67
C ASP A 207 -13.80 -18.82 -12.69
N TYR A 208 -12.64 -19.42 -12.93
CA TYR A 208 -12.10 -20.43 -12.00
C TYR A 208 -11.63 -19.84 -10.66
N GLU A 209 -11.10 -18.62 -10.66
CA GLU A 209 -10.71 -17.92 -9.42
C GLU A 209 -11.95 -17.50 -8.63
N ARG A 210 -12.98 -17.02 -9.33
CA ARG A 210 -14.25 -16.57 -8.73
C ARG A 210 -14.94 -17.69 -7.95
N ASN A 211 -14.85 -18.93 -8.46
CA ASN A 211 -15.45 -20.11 -7.88
C ASN A 211 -14.44 -20.99 -7.10
N SER A 212 -13.18 -20.58 -7.02
CA SER A 212 -12.15 -21.36 -6.35
C SER A 212 -12.32 -21.33 -4.84
N ALA A 213 -12.05 -22.49 -4.21
CA ALA A 213 -11.90 -22.60 -2.77
C ALA A 213 -10.43 -22.52 -2.32
N VAL A 214 -9.47 -22.38 -3.24
CA VAL A 214 -8.04 -22.56 -2.99
C VAL A 214 -7.21 -21.33 -3.39
N HIS A 215 -7.69 -20.46 -4.30
CA HIS A 215 -6.92 -19.31 -4.78
C HIS A 215 -7.11 -18.10 -3.86
N GLU A 216 -6.41 -18.11 -2.75
CA GLU A 216 -6.38 -17.02 -1.77
C GLU A 216 -5.30 -16.00 -2.16
N ASN A 217 -5.64 -15.04 -3.02
CA ASN A 217 -4.70 -14.01 -3.48
C ASN A 217 -5.32 -12.60 -3.52
N PHE A 218 -6.51 -12.46 -2.97
CA PHE A 218 -7.21 -11.19 -2.86
C PHE A 218 -7.08 -10.64 -1.44
N ARG A 219 -7.09 -9.33 -1.33
CA ARG A 219 -7.16 -8.61 -0.06
C ARG A 219 -8.37 -7.70 -0.07
N ILE A 220 -8.95 -7.51 1.09
CA ILE A 220 -10.15 -6.70 1.29
C ILE A 220 -9.81 -5.57 2.24
N MET A 221 -10.09 -4.35 1.80
CA MET A 221 -9.97 -3.15 2.60
C MET A 221 -11.36 -2.57 2.85
N VAL A 222 -11.61 -2.17 4.07
CA VAL A 222 -12.90 -1.63 4.50
C VAL A 222 -12.70 -0.26 5.11
N ARG A 223 -13.51 0.72 4.71
CA ARG A 223 -13.62 2.00 5.41
C ARG A 223 -14.91 2.03 6.19
N THR A 224 -14.80 2.20 7.50
CA THR A 224 -15.94 2.27 8.40
C THR A 224 -15.68 3.25 9.54
N SER A 225 -16.70 4.00 9.93
CA SER A 225 -16.67 4.86 11.11
C SER A 225 -17.03 4.12 12.41
N ARG A 226 -17.37 2.81 12.32
CA ARG A 226 -17.85 1.98 13.45
C ARG A 226 -17.11 0.64 13.50
N PRO A 227 -15.79 0.66 13.81
CA PRO A 227 -14.95 -0.54 13.71
C PRO A 227 -15.42 -1.70 14.59
N GLU A 228 -15.80 -1.44 15.84
CA GLU A 228 -16.26 -2.49 16.78
C GLU A 228 -17.50 -3.23 16.27
N ARG A 229 -18.46 -2.49 15.68
CA ARG A 229 -19.64 -3.10 15.08
C ARG A 229 -19.28 -3.91 13.86
N THR A 230 -18.46 -3.35 12.98
CA THR A 230 -17.96 -4.00 11.77
C THR A 230 -17.25 -5.31 12.11
N GLU A 231 -16.37 -5.31 13.10
CA GLU A 231 -15.69 -6.51 13.58
C GLU A 231 -16.68 -7.55 14.11
N SER A 232 -17.67 -7.13 14.90
CA SER A 232 -18.70 -8.04 15.43
C SER A 232 -19.60 -8.64 14.35
N GLU A 233 -19.84 -7.94 13.26
CA GLU A 233 -20.62 -8.41 12.11
C GLU A 233 -19.78 -9.37 11.26
N LEU A 234 -18.51 -9.05 11.02
CA LEU A 234 -17.59 -9.91 10.27
C LEU A 234 -17.27 -11.21 11.02
N SER A 235 -17.14 -11.18 12.34
CA SER A 235 -16.88 -12.38 13.14
C SER A 235 -18.03 -13.41 13.11
N ARG A 236 -19.23 -12.98 12.72
CA ARG A 236 -20.39 -13.86 12.51
C ARG A 236 -20.42 -14.51 11.13
N VAL A 237 -19.55 -14.06 10.22
CA VAL A 237 -19.44 -14.65 8.87
C VAL A 237 -18.76 -16.01 9.01
N ASP A 238 -19.56 -17.09 9.08
CA ASP A 238 -19.03 -18.45 9.25
C ASP A 238 -18.26 -18.88 7.98
N ILE A 239 -16.99 -19.21 8.18
CA ILE A 239 -16.05 -19.64 7.15
C ILE A 239 -16.38 -21.09 6.70
N LYS A 240 -17.02 -21.89 7.56
CA LYS A 240 -17.28 -23.32 7.34
C LYS A 240 -18.22 -23.62 6.19
N ASP A 241 -19.12 -22.68 5.83
CA ASP A 241 -20.04 -22.84 4.69
C ASP A 241 -19.37 -22.67 3.33
N SER A 242 -18.06 -22.57 3.28
CA SER A 242 -17.31 -22.22 2.08
C SER A 242 -16.78 -23.39 1.27
N TYR A 243 -16.83 -24.60 1.80
CA TYR A 243 -16.41 -25.80 1.08
C TYR A 243 -17.65 -26.62 0.69
N PRO A 244 -18.09 -26.64 -0.59
CA PRO A 244 -18.95 -27.71 -1.05
C PRO A 244 -18.13 -28.99 -0.96
N MET A 245 -18.62 -29.97 -0.20
CA MET A 245 -18.12 -31.34 -0.22
C MET A 245 -18.34 -31.96 -1.59
#